data_c5542001eff1c13add2a1b4ea04915c8
#
_entry.id   c5542001eff1c13add2a1b4ea04915c8
#
_cell.length_a   1.000
_cell.length_b   1.000
_cell.length_c   1.000
_cell.angle_alpha   90.00
_cell.angle_beta   90.00
_cell.angle_gamma   90.00
#
_symmetry.space_group_name_H-M   'P 1'
#
loop_
_entity.id
_entity.type
_entity.pdbx_description
1 polymer ?
#
loop_
_entity_poly.entity_id
_entity_poly.type
_entity_poly.pdbx_seq_one_letter_code
_entity_poly.pdbx_strand_id
1 'polypeptide(L)'
;VLRRLDDATKDYKNHFLNIAIAYGGQNELVDAVKKIAEKIKDGSLNVDEIDKKEIESNLYTSHLPQSSPDMILRTSGEKRLSGFLMWQSAYSELIFMDIYWPEFRKIDLMRAIRTFQKRKRRIGK
;
A
#
# COMPACT_ATOMS: atom_id res chain seq x y z
N VAL A 1 23.00 -0.91 -3.15
CA VAL A 1 22.39 -2.23 -3.47
C VAL A 1 20.99 -2.02 -4.04
N LEU A 2 20.05 -1.32 -3.35
CA LEU A 2 18.65 -1.17 -3.80
C LEU A 2 18.53 -0.51 -5.18
N ARG A 3 19.25 0.59 -5.45
CA ARG A 3 19.24 1.24 -6.78
C ARG A 3 19.68 0.28 -7.91
N ARG A 4 20.67 -0.58 -7.65
CA ARG A 4 21.11 -1.57 -8.65
C ARG A 4 20.04 -2.61 -8.94
N LEU A 5 19.24 -3.01 -7.95
CA LEU A 5 18.12 -3.93 -8.14
C LEU A 5 17.00 -3.25 -8.93
N ASP A 6 16.69 -2.00 -8.61
CA ASP A 6 15.71 -1.19 -9.33
C ASP A 6 16.09 -1.05 -10.81
N ASP A 7 17.31 -0.63 -11.09
CA ASP A 7 17.85 -0.52 -12.46
C ASP A 7 17.80 -1.86 -13.23
N ALA A 8 18.09 -2.97 -12.56
CA ALA A 8 18.13 -4.30 -13.19
C ALA A 8 16.72 -4.87 -13.48
N THR A 9 15.70 -4.38 -12.79
CA THR A 9 14.32 -4.92 -12.87
C THR A 9 13.30 -3.93 -13.45
N LYS A 10 13.70 -2.72 -13.80
CA LYS A 10 12.81 -1.64 -14.28
C LYS A 10 11.94 -2.01 -15.49
N ASP A 11 12.41 -2.93 -16.31
CA ASP A 11 11.71 -3.40 -17.53
C ASP A 11 10.78 -4.59 -17.25
N TYR A 12 10.78 -5.14 -16.02
CA TYR A 12 9.90 -6.24 -15.63
C TYR A 12 8.51 -5.70 -15.28
N LYS A 13 7.45 -6.25 -15.91
CA LYS A 13 6.08 -5.74 -15.79
C LYS A 13 5.09 -6.71 -15.18
N ASN A 14 5.51 -7.95 -14.90
CA ASN A 14 4.61 -9.00 -14.43
C ASN A 14 4.44 -9.03 -12.90
N HIS A 15 5.48 -8.60 -12.16
CA HIS A 15 5.48 -8.59 -10.71
C HIS A 15 6.19 -7.33 -10.21
N PHE A 16 5.66 -6.74 -9.15
CA PHE A 16 6.23 -5.54 -8.52
C PHE A 16 6.57 -5.85 -7.07
N LEU A 17 7.78 -5.52 -6.66
CA LEU A 17 8.22 -5.57 -5.28
C LEU A 17 8.54 -4.16 -4.80
N ASN A 18 7.76 -3.64 -3.86
CA ASN A 18 8.05 -2.38 -3.19
C ASN A 18 8.58 -2.63 -1.78
N ILE A 19 9.69 -1.99 -1.46
CA ILE A 19 10.31 -2.06 -0.13
C ILE A 19 10.15 -0.69 0.51
N ALA A 20 9.30 -0.61 1.55
CA ALA A 20 9.06 0.60 2.32
C ALA A 20 10.13 0.75 3.41
N ILE A 21 11.01 1.76 3.28
CA ILE A 21 12.07 2.07 4.25
C ILE A 21 11.79 3.45 4.82
N ALA A 22 11.77 3.58 6.15
CA ALA A 22 11.42 4.82 6.85
C ALA A 22 10.09 5.42 6.38
N TYR A 23 9.13 4.56 6.04
CA TYR A 23 7.81 4.91 5.54
C TYR A 23 6.86 5.27 6.70
N GLY A 24 6.05 6.30 6.49
CA GLY A 24 4.94 6.66 7.38
C GLY A 24 3.73 7.12 6.57
N GLY A 25 2.59 6.43 6.70
CA GLY A 25 1.40 6.73 5.91
C GLY A 25 0.82 8.13 6.16
N GLN A 26 0.98 8.68 7.37
CA GLN A 26 0.60 10.08 7.62
C GLN A 26 1.48 11.05 6.83
N ASN A 27 2.79 10.81 6.76
CA ASN A 27 3.71 11.64 5.97
C ASN A 27 3.40 11.54 4.48
N GLU A 28 3.10 10.33 3.99
CA GLU A 28 2.66 10.11 2.61
C GLU A 28 1.43 10.96 2.26
N LEU A 29 0.41 10.96 3.14
CA LEU A 29 -0.79 11.77 2.94
C LEU A 29 -0.49 13.27 2.95
N VAL A 30 0.35 13.75 3.86
CA VAL A 30 0.79 15.14 3.89
C VAL A 30 1.51 15.52 2.58
N ASP A 31 2.37 14.66 2.09
CA ASP A 31 3.10 14.91 0.84
C ASP A 31 2.16 14.88 -0.39
N ALA A 32 1.17 13.99 -0.40
CA ALA A 32 0.14 13.99 -1.44
C ALA A 32 -0.67 15.29 -1.44
N VAL A 33 -1.11 15.76 -0.26
CA VAL A 33 -1.82 17.05 -0.11
C VAL A 33 -0.97 18.21 -0.61
N LYS A 34 0.33 18.25 -0.29
CA LYS A 34 1.24 19.31 -0.78
C LYS A 34 1.32 19.31 -2.30
N LYS A 35 1.49 18.14 -2.94
CA LYS A 35 1.53 18.03 -4.41
C LYS A 35 0.23 18.54 -5.05
N ILE A 36 -0.94 18.19 -4.48
CA ILE A 36 -2.24 18.67 -4.95
C ILE A 36 -2.34 20.20 -4.79
N ALA A 37 -1.90 20.73 -3.66
CA ALA A 37 -1.90 22.18 -3.43
C ALA A 37 -0.99 22.93 -4.42
N GLU A 38 0.15 22.35 -4.79
CA GLU A 38 1.03 22.90 -5.83
C GLU A 38 0.34 22.92 -7.19
N LYS A 39 -0.35 21.86 -7.59
CA LYS A 39 -1.13 21.80 -8.83
C LYS A 39 -2.27 22.83 -8.87
N ILE A 40 -2.92 23.08 -7.75
CA ILE A 40 -3.94 24.13 -7.65
C ILE A 40 -3.29 25.51 -7.82
N LYS A 41 -2.18 25.74 -7.16
CA LYS A 41 -1.46 27.02 -7.20
C LYS A 41 -0.96 27.37 -8.60
N ASP A 42 -0.50 26.39 -9.37
CA ASP A 42 -0.01 26.59 -10.74
C ASP A 42 -1.14 26.53 -11.80
N GLY A 43 -2.39 26.30 -11.38
CA GLY A 43 -3.57 26.28 -12.25
C GLY A 43 -3.76 25.02 -13.04
N SER A 44 -2.98 23.95 -12.78
CA SER A 44 -3.11 22.66 -13.47
C SER A 44 -4.22 21.78 -12.91
N LEU A 45 -4.80 22.13 -11.75
CA LEU A 45 -5.91 21.44 -11.12
C LEU A 45 -6.87 22.44 -10.46
N ASN A 46 -8.18 22.27 -10.60
CA ASN A 46 -9.18 23.00 -9.84
C ASN A 46 -9.56 22.24 -8.56
N VAL A 47 -9.95 22.97 -7.52
CA VAL A 47 -10.37 22.37 -6.24
C VAL A 47 -11.51 21.38 -6.41
N ASP A 48 -12.46 21.68 -7.30
CA ASP A 48 -13.63 20.84 -7.57
C ASP A 48 -13.29 19.53 -8.32
N GLU A 49 -12.09 19.43 -8.89
CA GLU A 49 -11.58 18.24 -9.57
C GLU A 49 -10.86 17.26 -8.61
N ILE A 50 -10.73 17.62 -7.34
CA ILE A 50 -10.09 16.74 -6.35
C ILE A 50 -11.04 15.58 -6.04
N ASP A 51 -10.73 14.41 -6.56
CA ASP A 51 -11.42 13.16 -6.28
C ASP A 51 -10.47 12.11 -5.67
N LYS A 52 -10.97 10.89 -5.46
CA LYS A 52 -10.16 9.78 -4.93
C LYS A 52 -8.98 9.45 -5.84
N LYS A 53 -9.17 9.52 -7.16
CA LYS A 53 -8.13 9.21 -8.15
C LYS A 53 -7.02 10.24 -8.12
N GLU A 54 -7.38 11.51 -7.95
CA GLU A 54 -6.38 12.57 -7.81
C GLU A 54 -5.52 12.37 -6.56
N ILE A 55 -6.12 11.98 -5.43
CA ILE A 55 -5.35 11.63 -4.23
C ILE A 55 -4.44 10.43 -4.52
N GLU A 56 -4.98 9.34 -5.08
CA GLU A 56 -4.23 8.11 -5.38
C GLU A 56 -3.05 8.36 -6.33
N SER A 57 -3.21 9.25 -7.30
CA SER A 57 -2.15 9.62 -8.26
C SER A 57 -0.96 10.33 -7.61
N ASN A 58 -1.14 10.89 -6.42
CA ASN A 58 -0.10 11.60 -5.67
C ASN A 58 0.50 10.79 -4.51
N LEU A 59 -0.01 9.58 -4.23
CA LEU A 59 0.55 8.66 -3.24
C LEU A 59 1.87 8.04 -3.72
N TYR A 60 2.65 7.50 -2.80
CA TYR A 60 3.93 6.83 -3.12
C TYR A 60 3.74 5.55 -3.93
N THR A 61 2.54 4.96 -3.91
CA THR A 61 2.17 3.76 -4.66
C THR A 61 1.54 4.04 -6.02
N SER A 62 1.48 5.30 -6.46
CA SER A 62 0.83 5.72 -7.72
C SER A 62 1.41 5.07 -9.00
N HIS A 63 2.67 4.63 -8.94
CA HIS A 63 3.36 3.94 -10.05
C HIS A 63 2.93 2.47 -10.24
N LEU A 64 2.16 1.91 -9.29
CA LEU A 64 1.71 0.53 -9.35
C LEU A 64 0.43 0.40 -10.17
N PRO A 65 0.27 -0.69 -10.94
CA PRO A 65 -0.98 -0.98 -11.65
C PRO A 65 -2.19 -1.12 -10.72
N GLN A 66 -1.94 -1.60 -9.49
CA GLN A 66 -2.92 -1.68 -8.41
C GLN A 66 -2.30 -1.09 -7.15
N SER A 67 -2.74 0.09 -6.75
CA SER A 67 -2.21 0.80 -5.58
C SER A 67 -2.75 0.24 -4.26
N SER A 68 -3.98 -0.29 -4.25
CA SER A 68 -4.64 -0.83 -3.05
C SER A 68 -4.39 -2.32 -2.90
N PRO A 69 -3.77 -2.77 -1.80
CA PRO A 69 -3.51 -4.17 -1.57
C PRO A 69 -4.80 -4.92 -1.20
N ASP A 70 -4.96 -6.14 -1.71
CA ASP A 70 -6.06 -7.00 -1.35
C ASP A 70 -5.97 -7.50 0.10
N MET A 71 -4.75 -7.73 0.56
CA MET A 71 -4.45 -8.28 1.89
C MET A 71 -3.24 -7.59 2.50
N ILE A 72 -3.35 -7.24 3.78
CA ILE A 72 -2.22 -6.86 4.61
C ILE A 72 -2.00 -7.97 5.63
N LEU A 73 -0.80 -8.54 5.61
CA LEU A 73 -0.36 -9.52 6.57
C LEU A 73 0.63 -8.87 7.52
N ARG A 74 0.30 -8.89 8.81
CA ARG A 74 1.19 -8.42 9.86
C ARG A 74 1.58 -9.55 10.79
N THR A 75 2.89 -9.73 10.92
CA THR A 75 3.51 -10.65 11.88
C THR A 75 3.68 -9.99 13.25
N SER A 76 4.30 -10.66 14.22
CA SER A 76 4.60 -10.18 15.59
C SER A 76 3.44 -10.14 16.59
N GLY A 77 2.26 -10.70 16.29
CA GLY A 77 1.10 -10.69 17.19
C GLY A 77 0.39 -9.33 17.33
N GLU A 78 0.96 -8.26 16.77
CA GLU A 78 0.40 -6.91 16.85
C GLU A 78 -0.81 -6.74 15.94
N LYS A 79 -1.95 -6.34 16.50
CA LYS A 79 -3.24 -6.22 15.79
C LYS A 79 -3.56 -4.76 15.42
N ARG A 80 -2.61 -4.08 14.78
CA ARG A 80 -2.75 -2.69 14.32
C ARG A 80 -1.92 -2.45 13.07
N LEU A 81 -2.28 -1.45 12.25
CA LEU A 81 -1.52 -1.07 11.05
C LEU A 81 -0.36 -0.13 11.34
N SER A 82 -0.38 0.57 12.46
CA SER A 82 0.63 1.57 12.84
C SER A 82 0.95 2.58 11.72
N GLY A 83 -0.09 3.01 11.00
CA GLY A 83 0.05 3.97 9.92
C GLY A 83 0.57 3.40 8.59
N PHE A 84 0.71 2.08 8.46
CA PHE A 84 1.14 1.48 7.19
C PHE A 84 0.02 1.49 6.15
N LEU A 85 0.27 2.08 4.97
CA LEU A 85 -0.63 2.16 3.82
C LEU A 85 -2.06 2.60 4.21
N MET A 86 -2.19 3.71 4.95
CA MET A 86 -3.45 4.14 5.58
C MET A 86 -4.57 4.33 4.56
N TRP A 87 -4.31 5.00 3.45
CA TRP A 87 -5.28 5.21 2.37
C TRP A 87 -5.54 3.92 1.60
N GLN A 88 -4.48 3.28 1.18
CA GLN A 88 -4.54 2.12 0.29
C GLN A 88 -5.17 0.90 0.96
N SER A 89 -5.09 0.80 2.30
CA SER A 89 -5.59 -0.34 3.06
C SER A 89 -7.07 -0.26 3.44
N ALA A 90 -7.78 0.79 3.05
CA ALA A 90 -9.16 1.05 3.48
C ALA A 90 -10.12 -0.14 3.28
N TYR A 91 -9.89 -0.96 2.25
CA TYR A 91 -10.69 -2.15 1.94
C TYR A 91 -9.88 -3.44 1.95
N SER A 92 -8.66 -3.41 2.46
CA SER A 92 -7.78 -4.58 2.57
C SER A 92 -8.27 -5.54 3.65
N GLU A 93 -8.13 -6.83 3.39
CA GLU A 93 -8.27 -7.84 4.44
C GLU A 93 -7.04 -7.84 5.34
N LEU A 94 -7.26 -7.66 6.64
CA LEU A 94 -6.18 -7.64 7.63
C LEU A 94 -6.01 -9.03 8.23
N ILE A 95 -4.80 -9.57 8.14
CA ILE A 95 -4.40 -10.86 8.73
C ILE A 95 -3.26 -10.62 9.69
N PHE A 96 -3.53 -10.88 10.96
CA PHE A 96 -2.55 -10.77 12.03
C PHE A 96 -2.08 -12.17 12.41
N MET A 97 -0.75 -12.32 12.53
CA MET A 97 -0.13 -13.60 12.88
C MET A 97 0.80 -13.44 14.07
N ASP A 98 0.67 -14.34 15.03
CA ASP A 98 1.52 -14.40 16.21
C ASP A 98 2.78 -15.22 15.89
N ILE A 99 3.61 -14.67 15.00
CA ILE A 99 4.88 -15.23 14.56
C ILE A 99 5.82 -14.08 14.24
N TYR A 100 7.09 -14.18 14.59
CA TYR A 100 8.09 -13.19 14.21
C TYR A 100 8.59 -13.40 12.78
N TRP A 101 8.95 -12.31 12.09
CA TRP A 101 9.37 -12.35 10.69
C TRP A 101 10.49 -13.36 10.39
N PRO A 102 11.54 -13.53 11.22
CA PRO A 102 12.57 -14.56 10.97
C PRO A 102 12.06 -16.00 11.00
N GLU A 103 10.94 -16.25 11.67
CA GLU A 103 10.33 -17.58 11.80
C GLU A 103 9.24 -17.83 10.74
N PHE A 104 8.90 -16.81 9.94
CA PHE A 104 7.84 -16.86 8.94
C PHE A 104 8.22 -17.79 7.78
N ARG A 105 7.41 -18.81 7.53
CA ARG A 105 7.65 -19.85 6.54
C ARG A 105 6.59 -19.85 5.45
N LYS A 106 6.86 -20.54 4.37
CA LYS A 106 5.90 -20.75 3.26
C LYS A 106 4.54 -21.25 3.75
N ILE A 107 4.51 -22.16 4.72
CA ILE A 107 3.25 -22.71 5.27
C ILE A 107 2.41 -21.63 5.95
N ASP A 108 3.05 -20.67 6.59
CA ASP A 108 2.37 -19.58 7.28
C ASP A 108 1.74 -18.61 6.28
N LEU A 109 2.45 -18.30 5.18
CA LEU A 109 1.88 -17.57 4.05
C LEU A 109 0.68 -18.31 3.43
N MET A 110 0.79 -19.61 3.19
CA MET A 110 -0.31 -20.41 2.64
C MET A 110 -1.55 -20.43 3.54
N ARG A 111 -1.36 -20.43 4.86
CA ARG A 111 -2.45 -20.31 5.84
C ARG A 111 -3.11 -18.93 5.77
N ALA A 112 -2.33 -17.87 5.65
CA ALA A 112 -2.84 -16.51 5.49
C ALA A 112 -3.68 -16.39 4.20
N ILE A 113 -3.16 -16.87 3.07
CA ILE A 113 -3.89 -16.89 1.77
C ILE A 113 -5.19 -17.68 1.89
N ARG A 114 -5.16 -18.86 2.51
CA ARG A 114 -6.37 -19.66 2.73
C ARG A 114 -7.41 -18.96 3.59
N THR A 115 -6.97 -18.24 4.61
CA THR A 115 -7.85 -17.42 5.45
C THR A 115 -8.48 -16.29 4.64
N PHE A 116 -7.67 -15.58 3.85
CA PHE A 116 -8.13 -14.55 2.93
C PHE A 116 -9.19 -15.08 1.95
N GLN A 117 -8.95 -16.22 1.30
CA GLN A 117 -9.88 -16.82 0.34
C GLN A 117 -11.24 -17.21 0.95
N LYS A 118 -11.28 -17.54 2.25
CA LYS A 118 -12.50 -17.88 2.96
C LYS A 118 -13.32 -16.67 3.40
N ARG A 119 -12.75 -15.48 3.43
CA ARG A 119 -13.45 -14.26 3.84
C ARG A 119 -14.33 -13.76 2.70
N LYS A 120 -15.59 -13.44 3.03
CA LYS A 120 -16.51 -12.78 2.10
C LYS A 120 -16.29 -11.27 2.20
N ARG A 121 -15.76 -10.66 1.15
CA ARG A 121 -15.67 -9.20 1.06
C ARG A 121 -17.06 -8.61 0.83
N ARG A 122 -17.52 -7.76 1.72
CA ARG A 122 -18.84 -7.11 1.59
C ARG A 122 -18.76 -5.67 1.06
N ILE A 123 -17.61 -5.08 0.91
CA ILE A 123 -17.29 -3.75 0.35
C ILE A 123 -18.47 -2.76 0.52
N GLY A 124 -18.96 -2.59 1.76
CA GLY A 124 -20.01 -1.63 2.07
C GLY A 124 -21.44 -2.00 1.60
N LYS A 125 -21.70 -3.28 1.28
CA LYS A 125 -23.06 -3.81 1.00
C LYS A 125 -23.57 -4.61 2.17
#